data_ae9d98323399c7e34cdfdcde739cf0d2
#
_entry.id   ae9d98323399c7e34cdfdcde739cf0d2
#
_cell.length_a   1.000
_cell.length_b   1.000
_cell.length_c   1.000
_cell.angle_alpha   90.00
_cell.angle_beta   90.00
_cell.angle_gamma   90.00
#
_symmetry.space_group_name_H-M   'P 1'
#
loop_
_entity.id
_entity.type
_entity.pdbx_description
1 polymer ?
#
loop_
_entity_poly.entity_id
_entity_poly.type
_entity_poly.pdbx_seq_one_letter_code
_entity_poly.pdbx_strand_id
1 'polypeptide(L)'
;KTLKVIRKADPDFKVSLAGNYHEEIEPDLYDYCIVIGQNFPEEVRLRRVAENKRTNYYTCCTEAHPNTFTFSDPAEAAWMSYYSSKKHLDGYLRWAYNSWPLEPLLDSRFRSWAGGDTYLVYPGARSCIRFERLIEGIQAHEKINILRQEFEKKGNKAGLKKIEKMLAPFNLGSMPEIPAAVTVNRANQILNSF
;
A
#
# COMPACT_ATOMS: atom_id res chain seq x y z
N LYS A 1 -8.42 5.12 26.01
CA LYS A 1 -8.40 6.40 26.81
C LYS A 1 -7.96 7.58 25.94
N THR A 2 -6.87 7.49 25.17
CA THR A 2 -6.31 8.60 24.36
C THR A 2 -7.32 9.17 23.38
N LEU A 3 -8.03 8.35 22.60
CA LEU A 3 -9.03 8.80 21.64
C LEU A 3 -10.15 9.63 22.30
N LYS A 4 -10.61 9.23 23.50
CA LYS A 4 -11.63 10.00 24.25
C LYS A 4 -11.12 11.38 24.65
N VAL A 5 -9.85 11.52 24.98
CA VAL A 5 -9.24 12.83 25.34
C VAL A 5 -9.15 13.70 24.08
N ILE A 6 -8.71 13.15 22.96
CA ILE A 6 -8.63 13.86 21.68
C ILE A 6 -10.03 14.37 21.29
N ARG A 7 -11.02 13.49 21.27
CA ARG A 7 -12.42 13.86 20.91
C ARG A 7 -13.05 14.88 21.83
N LYS A 8 -12.65 14.92 23.12
CA LYS A 8 -13.10 15.95 24.06
C LYS A 8 -12.50 17.32 23.75
N ALA A 9 -11.25 17.34 23.30
CA ALA A 9 -10.54 18.57 22.96
C ALA A 9 -10.96 19.11 21.59
N ASP A 10 -11.10 18.22 20.60
CA ASP A 10 -11.52 18.53 19.24
C ASP A 10 -12.30 17.32 18.65
N PRO A 11 -13.64 17.42 18.53
CA PRO A 11 -14.46 16.35 17.97
C PRO A 11 -14.15 16.02 16.50
N ASP A 12 -13.68 17.01 15.73
CA ASP A 12 -13.42 16.89 14.30
C ASP A 12 -11.98 16.49 13.96
N PHE A 13 -11.12 16.37 14.98
CA PHE A 13 -9.73 15.98 14.79
C PHE A 13 -9.62 14.62 14.13
N LYS A 14 -8.95 14.56 12.97
CA LYS A 14 -8.75 13.32 12.21
C LYS A 14 -7.61 12.50 12.82
N VAL A 15 -7.94 11.32 13.30
CA VAL A 15 -6.96 10.39 13.89
C VAL A 15 -6.59 9.33 12.88
N SER A 16 -5.29 9.10 12.71
CA SER A 16 -4.71 8.00 11.93
C SER A 16 -4.03 6.99 12.87
N LEU A 17 -4.14 5.71 12.54
CA LEU A 17 -3.44 4.63 13.23
C LEU A 17 -2.90 3.63 12.21
N ALA A 18 -1.65 3.19 12.43
CA ALA A 18 -1.07 2.03 11.77
C ALA A 18 -0.93 0.89 12.79
N GLY A 19 -1.49 -0.28 12.50
CA GLY A 19 -1.46 -1.42 13.42
C GLY A 19 -2.38 -2.55 12.98
N ASN A 20 -2.54 -3.52 13.89
CA ASN A 20 -3.49 -4.61 13.70
C ASN A 20 -4.92 -4.07 13.70
N TYR A 21 -5.80 -4.77 12.99
CA TYR A 21 -7.22 -4.44 13.03
C TYR A 21 -7.82 -4.74 14.40
N HIS A 22 -8.52 -3.75 14.96
CA HIS A 22 -9.27 -3.82 16.19
C HIS A 22 -10.63 -3.15 16.01
N GLU A 23 -11.68 -3.93 16.11
CA GLU A 23 -13.05 -3.48 15.86
C GLU A 23 -13.47 -2.35 16.81
N GLU A 24 -13.03 -2.42 18.07
CA GLU A 24 -13.42 -1.48 19.13
C GLU A 24 -12.88 -0.05 18.95
N ILE A 25 -11.81 0.14 18.16
CA ILE A 25 -11.23 1.46 17.92
C ILE A 25 -11.46 1.94 16.47
N GLU A 26 -11.84 1.05 15.57
CA GLU A 26 -12.01 1.34 14.16
C GLU A 26 -12.93 2.54 13.90
N PRO A 27 -14.11 2.66 14.56
CA PRO A 27 -15.03 3.76 14.31
C PRO A 27 -14.47 5.15 14.61
N ASP A 28 -13.50 5.24 15.52
CA ASP A 28 -12.88 6.50 15.92
C ASP A 28 -11.77 6.96 14.97
N LEU A 29 -11.34 6.11 14.03
CA LEU A 29 -10.21 6.37 13.14
C LEU A 29 -10.68 6.94 11.80
N TYR A 30 -10.13 8.06 11.41
CA TYR A 30 -10.30 8.60 10.06
C TYR A 30 -9.48 7.82 9.03
N ASP A 31 -8.21 7.57 9.32
CA ASP A 31 -7.31 6.77 8.51
C ASP A 31 -6.85 5.54 9.29
N TYR A 32 -7.16 4.37 8.78
CA TYR A 32 -6.74 3.11 9.37
C TYR A 32 -5.80 2.38 8.43
N CYS A 33 -4.53 2.32 8.81
CA CYS A 33 -3.50 1.62 8.09
C CYS A 33 -3.25 0.24 8.72
N ILE A 34 -3.66 -0.82 8.04
CA ILE A 34 -3.67 -2.20 8.56
C ILE A 34 -2.41 -2.94 8.12
N VAL A 35 -1.91 -3.84 8.95
CA VAL A 35 -0.82 -4.76 8.53
C VAL A 35 -1.29 -5.58 7.33
N ILE A 36 -0.44 -5.71 6.31
CA ILE A 36 -0.73 -6.50 5.11
C ILE A 36 -1.14 -7.95 5.48
N GLY A 37 -2.09 -8.50 4.75
CA GLY A 37 -2.53 -9.89 4.95
C GLY A 37 -3.48 -10.10 6.12
N GLN A 38 -3.72 -9.11 6.96
CA GLN A 38 -4.75 -9.23 7.99
C GLN A 38 -6.16 -9.28 7.39
N ASN A 39 -7.03 -10.01 8.07
CA ASN A 39 -8.45 -10.01 7.71
C ASN A 39 -9.06 -8.67 8.11
N PHE A 40 -9.53 -7.93 7.11
CA PHE A 40 -10.27 -6.69 7.29
C PHE A 40 -11.67 -6.90 6.67
N PRO A 41 -12.74 -6.84 7.48
CA PRO A 41 -14.08 -7.15 6.99
C PRO A 41 -14.52 -6.20 5.87
N GLU A 42 -15.04 -6.76 4.80
CA GLU A 42 -15.47 -5.99 3.62
C GLU A 42 -16.60 -5.00 3.94
N GLU A 43 -17.52 -5.39 4.81
CA GLU A 43 -18.59 -4.51 5.29
C GLU A 43 -18.05 -3.30 6.04
N VAL A 44 -16.97 -3.46 6.80
CA VAL A 44 -16.29 -2.35 7.48
C VAL A 44 -15.66 -1.42 6.44
N ARG A 45 -14.96 -1.97 5.46
CA ARG A 45 -14.36 -1.19 4.37
C ARG A 45 -15.41 -0.36 3.63
N LEU A 46 -16.54 -0.97 3.24
CA LEU A 46 -17.62 -0.29 2.54
C LEU A 46 -18.26 0.81 3.38
N ARG A 47 -18.48 0.55 4.67
CA ARG A 47 -18.97 1.58 5.61
C ARG A 47 -18.00 2.75 5.69
N ARG A 48 -16.69 2.50 5.81
CA ARG A 48 -15.65 3.53 5.88
C ARG A 48 -15.63 4.40 4.62
N VAL A 49 -15.78 3.78 3.45
CA VAL A 49 -15.92 4.52 2.17
C VAL A 49 -17.15 5.44 2.20
N ALA A 50 -18.31 4.93 2.65
CA ALA A 50 -19.53 5.72 2.77
C ALA A 50 -19.40 6.90 3.78
N GLU A 51 -18.58 6.73 4.82
CA GLU A 51 -18.24 7.74 5.82
C GLU A 51 -17.09 8.67 5.39
N ASN A 52 -16.58 8.56 4.17
CA ASN A 52 -15.42 9.31 3.66
C ASN A 52 -14.17 9.15 4.54
N LYS A 53 -13.98 7.97 5.10
CA LYS A 53 -12.80 7.55 5.85
C LYS A 53 -11.82 6.80 4.95
N ARG A 54 -10.55 6.80 5.29
CA ARG A 54 -9.49 6.13 4.54
C ARG A 54 -9.08 4.81 5.16
N THR A 55 -8.82 3.84 4.30
CA THR A 55 -8.30 2.52 4.68
C THR A 55 -7.08 2.19 3.84
N ASN A 56 -5.93 2.11 4.50
CA ASN A 56 -4.63 1.81 3.90
C ASN A 56 -4.07 0.50 4.45
N TYR A 57 -2.97 0.06 3.92
CA TYR A 57 -2.18 -1.01 4.53
C TYR A 57 -0.70 -0.65 4.57
N TYR A 58 0.08 -1.39 5.35
CA TYR A 58 1.53 -1.24 5.42
C TYR A 58 2.24 -2.58 5.51
N THR A 59 3.52 -2.56 5.16
CA THR A 59 4.49 -3.62 5.43
C THR A 59 5.56 -3.12 6.38
N CYS A 60 6.16 -4.03 7.14
CA CYS A 60 7.27 -3.71 8.03
C CYS A 60 8.35 -4.81 7.98
N CYS A 61 9.07 -5.02 9.06
CA CYS A 61 10.16 -5.99 9.13
C CYS A 61 9.71 -7.46 9.17
N THR A 62 8.42 -7.74 9.39
CA THR A 62 7.90 -9.10 9.56
C THR A 62 7.55 -9.79 8.25
N GLU A 63 7.22 -9.03 7.22
CA GLU A 63 6.86 -9.58 5.92
C GLU A 63 8.12 -9.78 5.07
N ALA A 64 8.40 -11.03 4.69
CA ALA A 64 9.47 -11.31 3.73
C ALA A 64 9.10 -10.79 2.33
N HIS A 65 7.85 -10.96 1.91
CA HIS A 65 7.29 -10.58 0.62
C HIS A 65 5.81 -10.19 0.73
N PRO A 66 5.36 -9.11 0.08
CA PRO A 66 6.16 -8.08 -0.59
C PRO A 66 6.82 -7.13 0.41
N ASN A 67 7.99 -6.63 0.08
CA ASN A 67 8.68 -5.62 0.89
C ASN A 67 9.57 -4.70 0.05
N THR A 68 10.23 -3.74 0.71
CA THR A 68 11.17 -2.79 0.09
C THR A 68 12.54 -2.84 0.74
N PHE A 69 13.00 -4.01 1.16
CA PHE A 69 14.38 -4.20 1.61
C PHE A 69 15.37 -3.97 0.46
N THR A 70 16.64 -3.72 0.79
CA THR A 70 17.68 -3.57 -0.25
C THR A 70 17.92 -4.84 -1.06
N PHE A 71 17.49 -5.98 -0.55
CA PHE A 71 17.58 -7.29 -1.20
C PHE A 71 16.22 -7.81 -1.74
N SER A 72 15.13 -7.09 -1.55
CA SER A 72 13.83 -7.42 -2.18
C SER A 72 13.92 -7.23 -3.69
N ASP A 73 13.12 -8.00 -4.46
CA ASP A 73 12.90 -7.69 -5.87
C ASP A 73 12.34 -6.25 -5.97
N PRO A 74 13.00 -5.34 -6.71
CA PRO A 74 12.52 -3.97 -6.83
C PRO A 74 11.08 -3.85 -7.33
N ALA A 75 10.58 -4.83 -8.09
CA ALA A 75 9.21 -4.86 -8.56
C ALA A 75 8.18 -5.07 -7.43
N GLU A 76 8.59 -5.56 -6.27
CA GLU A 76 7.69 -5.69 -5.11
C GLU A 76 7.16 -4.31 -4.67
N ALA A 77 7.96 -3.26 -4.81
CA ALA A 77 7.53 -1.90 -4.50
C ALA A 77 6.35 -1.44 -5.39
N ALA A 78 6.39 -1.73 -6.69
CA ALA A 78 5.26 -1.47 -7.59
C ALA A 78 4.08 -2.42 -7.31
N TRP A 79 4.36 -3.70 -7.07
CA TRP A 79 3.38 -4.73 -6.79
C TRP A 79 2.45 -4.33 -5.62
N MET A 80 3.00 -3.70 -4.59
CA MET A 80 2.23 -3.25 -3.42
C MET A 80 1.12 -2.27 -3.77
N SER A 81 1.32 -1.37 -4.71
CA SER A 81 0.28 -0.43 -5.15
C SER A 81 -0.81 -1.12 -5.98
N TYR A 82 -0.48 -2.12 -6.78
CA TYR A 82 -1.46 -2.98 -7.44
C TYR A 82 -2.28 -3.79 -6.43
N TYR A 83 -1.65 -4.27 -5.36
CA TYR A 83 -2.37 -4.94 -4.28
C TYR A 83 -3.37 -4.01 -3.58
N SER A 84 -3.02 -2.74 -3.34
CA SER A 84 -3.98 -1.73 -2.88
C SER A 84 -5.19 -1.65 -3.81
N SER A 85 -4.94 -1.55 -5.13
CA SER A 85 -6.01 -1.50 -6.13
C SER A 85 -6.90 -2.74 -6.12
N LYS A 86 -6.31 -3.93 -5.98
CA LYS A 86 -7.05 -5.19 -5.89
C LYS A 86 -7.95 -5.26 -4.65
N LYS A 87 -7.46 -4.74 -3.53
CA LYS A 87 -8.17 -4.74 -2.25
C LYS A 87 -9.10 -3.54 -2.08
N HIS A 88 -9.20 -2.67 -3.09
CA HIS A 88 -9.96 -1.43 -3.01
C HIS A 88 -9.59 -0.58 -1.80
N LEU A 89 -8.28 -0.54 -1.49
CA LEU A 89 -7.71 0.28 -0.43
C LEU A 89 -7.25 1.62 -1.01
N ASP A 90 -7.20 2.65 -0.17
CA ASP A 90 -6.81 3.99 -0.58
C ASP A 90 -5.31 4.12 -0.87
N GLY A 91 -4.48 3.24 -0.33
CA GLY A 91 -3.04 3.28 -0.59
C GLY A 91 -2.21 2.34 0.28
N TYR A 92 -0.93 2.61 0.26
CA TYR A 92 0.12 1.92 0.98
C TYR A 92 0.92 2.91 1.83
N LEU A 93 1.25 2.54 3.06
CA LEU A 93 2.11 3.29 3.95
C LEU A 93 3.44 2.53 4.14
N ARG A 94 4.56 3.23 3.97
CA ARG A 94 5.85 2.73 4.45
C ARG A 94 6.07 3.23 5.88
N TRP A 95 6.28 2.29 6.81
CA TRP A 95 6.38 2.62 8.24
C TRP A 95 7.56 3.53 8.58
N ALA A 96 8.66 3.47 7.79
CA ALA A 96 9.80 4.34 7.91
C ALA A 96 10.30 4.75 6.52
N TYR A 97 10.51 6.05 6.31
CA TYR A 97 10.81 6.63 5.02
C TYR A 97 12.27 7.09 4.88
N ASN A 98 12.84 7.65 5.95
CA ASN A 98 14.16 8.27 5.96
C ASN A 98 14.90 8.14 7.30
N SER A 99 14.66 7.08 8.06
CA SER A 99 15.41 6.74 9.28
C SER A 99 16.72 6.06 8.90
N TRP A 100 17.74 6.83 8.64
CA TRP A 100 19.03 6.35 8.15
C TRP A 100 19.90 5.75 9.26
N PRO A 101 20.67 4.67 8.95
CA PRO A 101 21.84 4.29 9.75
C PRO A 101 22.93 5.36 9.64
N LEU A 102 24.03 5.19 10.38
CA LEU A 102 25.13 6.16 10.40
C LEU A 102 25.72 6.40 9.01
N GLU A 103 25.95 5.33 8.24
CA GLU A 103 26.57 5.35 6.91
C GLU A 103 25.67 4.63 5.89
N PRO A 104 24.51 5.22 5.50
CA PRO A 104 23.50 4.51 4.71
C PRO A 104 23.94 4.13 3.29
N LEU A 105 25.03 4.73 2.79
CA LEU A 105 25.62 4.39 1.49
C LEU A 105 26.57 3.19 1.57
N LEU A 106 27.06 2.85 2.77
CA LEU A 106 27.99 1.74 3.00
C LEU A 106 27.28 0.54 3.66
N ASP A 107 26.38 0.81 4.61
CA ASP A 107 25.61 -0.21 5.29
C ASP A 107 24.15 0.21 5.41
N SER A 108 23.26 -0.56 4.81
CA SER A 108 21.83 -0.30 4.79
C SER A 108 21.08 -0.82 6.03
N ARG A 109 21.77 -1.47 6.97
CA ARG A 109 21.18 -2.04 8.17
C ARG A 109 21.08 -0.98 9.28
N PHE A 110 19.93 -0.88 9.88
CA PHE A 110 19.71 -0.05 11.07
C PHE A 110 19.57 -0.96 12.29
N ARG A 111 20.64 -1.13 13.07
CA ARG A 111 20.71 -2.05 14.21
C ARG A 111 20.43 -3.51 13.77
N SER A 112 19.36 -4.12 14.32
CA SER A 112 18.92 -5.48 14.01
C SER A 112 17.91 -5.54 12.85
N TRP A 113 17.53 -4.41 12.27
CA TRP A 113 16.55 -4.34 11.18
C TRP A 113 17.17 -4.78 9.86
N ALA A 114 16.34 -5.37 9.00
CA ALA A 114 16.77 -5.77 7.66
C ALA A 114 17.30 -4.57 6.86
N GLY A 115 18.26 -4.82 5.97
CA GLY A 115 18.83 -3.76 5.15
C GLY A 115 17.79 -2.99 4.35
N GLY A 116 17.74 -1.66 4.51
CA GLY A 116 16.80 -0.77 3.86
C GLY A 116 15.38 -0.79 4.42
N ASP A 117 15.13 -1.48 5.52
CA ASP A 117 13.79 -1.52 6.12
C ASP A 117 13.35 -0.13 6.63
N THR A 118 14.29 0.65 7.14
CA THR A 118 13.99 1.94 7.80
C THR A 118 14.03 3.15 6.87
N TYR A 119 14.29 2.96 5.57
CA TYR A 119 14.29 4.08 4.62
C TYR A 119 14.08 3.64 3.15
N LEU A 120 13.49 4.55 2.37
CA LEU A 120 13.32 4.43 0.92
C LEU A 120 14.14 5.43 0.13
N VAL A 121 14.47 6.58 0.72
CA VAL A 121 15.29 7.61 0.12
C VAL A 121 16.60 7.74 0.87
N TYR A 122 17.66 8.10 0.17
CA TYR A 122 18.98 8.31 0.76
C TYR A 122 19.21 9.79 1.13
N PRO A 123 20.17 10.09 2.00
CA PRO A 123 20.52 11.48 2.35
C PRO A 123 20.78 12.34 1.12
N GLY A 124 20.42 13.62 1.18
CA GLY A 124 20.54 14.55 0.06
C GLY A 124 19.50 14.34 -1.03
N ALA A 125 18.32 13.84 -0.67
CA ALA A 125 17.19 13.57 -1.57
C ALA A 125 17.52 12.61 -2.74
N ARG A 126 18.45 11.69 -2.51
CA ARG A 126 18.83 10.70 -3.53
C ARG A 126 17.78 9.59 -3.60
N SER A 127 17.32 9.36 -4.81
CA SER A 127 16.41 8.25 -5.10
C SER A 127 17.12 6.89 -5.12
N CYS A 128 16.35 5.82 -5.18
CA CYS A 128 16.83 4.47 -5.40
C CYS A 128 15.78 3.66 -6.19
N ILE A 129 16.21 2.53 -6.75
CA ILE A 129 15.34 1.69 -7.58
C ILE A 129 14.04 1.30 -6.84
N ARG A 130 14.08 1.04 -5.53
CA ARG A 130 12.90 0.69 -4.73
C ARG A 130 11.89 1.84 -4.70
N PHE A 131 12.37 3.07 -4.55
CA PHE A 131 11.54 4.26 -4.52
C PHE A 131 10.95 4.58 -5.90
N GLU A 132 11.75 4.49 -6.97
CA GLU A 132 11.28 4.69 -8.34
C GLU A 132 10.20 3.66 -8.72
N ARG A 133 10.39 2.41 -8.35
CA ARG A 133 9.38 1.36 -8.56
C ARG A 133 8.11 1.59 -7.73
N LEU A 134 8.22 2.16 -6.53
CA LEU A 134 7.05 2.55 -5.75
C LEU A 134 6.28 3.69 -6.44
N ILE A 135 6.97 4.69 -6.97
CA ILE A 135 6.35 5.79 -7.75
C ILE A 135 5.58 5.22 -8.95
N GLU A 136 6.20 4.30 -9.70
CA GLU A 136 5.52 3.60 -10.81
C GLU A 136 4.22 2.92 -10.34
N GLY A 137 4.28 2.21 -9.22
CA GLY A 137 3.12 1.56 -8.64
C GLY A 137 2.02 2.55 -8.23
N ILE A 138 2.39 3.68 -7.64
CA ILE A 138 1.45 4.75 -7.26
C ILE A 138 0.76 5.31 -8.51
N GLN A 139 1.51 5.59 -9.58
CA GLN A 139 0.94 6.06 -10.85
C GLN A 139 -0.02 5.03 -11.47
N ALA A 140 0.30 3.75 -11.39
CA ALA A 140 -0.58 2.68 -11.85
C ALA A 140 -1.87 2.61 -11.01
N HIS A 141 -1.77 2.73 -9.68
CA HIS A 141 -2.92 2.77 -8.78
C HIS A 141 -3.86 3.93 -9.11
N GLU A 142 -3.33 5.13 -9.30
CA GLU A 142 -4.12 6.30 -9.68
C GLU A 142 -4.78 6.12 -11.06
N LYS A 143 -4.06 5.59 -12.04
CA LYS A 143 -4.63 5.29 -13.37
C LYS A 143 -5.79 4.28 -13.26
N ILE A 144 -5.65 3.24 -12.43
CA ILE A 144 -6.71 2.26 -12.19
C ILE A 144 -7.95 2.94 -11.57
N ASN A 145 -7.75 3.81 -10.59
CA ASN A 145 -8.84 4.54 -9.94
C ASN A 145 -9.59 5.45 -10.92
N ILE A 146 -8.87 6.18 -11.77
CA ILE A 146 -9.45 7.03 -12.83
C ILE A 146 -10.25 6.16 -13.81
N LEU A 147 -9.68 5.07 -14.30
CA LEU A 147 -10.34 4.16 -15.24
C LEU A 147 -11.60 3.52 -14.64
N ARG A 148 -11.57 3.10 -13.37
CA ARG A 148 -12.74 2.57 -12.69
C ARG A 148 -13.87 3.59 -12.65
N GLN A 149 -13.58 4.82 -12.20
CA GLN A 149 -14.58 5.90 -12.14
C GLN A 149 -15.16 6.22 -13.52
N GLU A 150 -14.31 6.30 -14.56
CA GLU A 150 -14.78 6.53 -15.92
C GLU A 150 -15.65 5.39 -16.44
N PHE A 151 -15.25 4.14 -16.22
CA PHE A 151 -16.01 2.98 -16.68
C PHE A 151 -17.34 2.82 -15.95
N GLU A 152 -17.38 3.09 -14.64
CA GLU A 152 -18.61 3.14 -13.87
C GLU A 152 -19.56 4.22 -14.42
N LYS A 153 -19.07 5.45 -14.61
CA LYS A 153 -19.83 6.57 -15.15
C LYS A 153 -20.38 6.30 -16.55
N LYS A 154 -19.62 5.57 -17.38
CA LYS A 154 -20.01 5.21 -18.74
C LYS A 154 -20.78 3.89 -18.84
N GLY A 155 -20.99 3.17 -17.73
CA GLY A 155 -21.58 1.83 -17.73
C GLY A 155 -20.75 0.77 -18.45
N ASN A 156 -19.43 0.97 -18.56
CA ASN A 156 -18.53 0.06 -19.27
C ASN A 156 -18.13 -1.15 -18.39
N LYS A 157 -19.05 -2.11 -18.29
CA LYS A 157 -18.84 -3.34 -17.51
C LYS A 157 -17.67 -4.18 -18.04
N ALA A 158 -17.42 -4.16 -19.35
CA ALA A 158 -16.30 -4.90 -19.96
C ALA A 158 -14.95 -4.33 -19.51
N GLY A 159 -14.81 -3.00 -19.48
CA GLY A 159 -13.62 -2.32 -18.96
C GLY A 159 -13.37 -2.62 -17.49
N LEU A 160 -14.39 -2.54 -16.64
CA LEU A 160 -14.29 -2.92 -15.23
C LEU A 160 -13.84 -4.38 -15.06
N LYS A 161 -14.47 -5.32 -15.78
CA LYS A 161 -14.08 -6.73 -15.75
C LYS A 161 -12.64 -6.97 -16.20
N LYS A 162 -12.15 -6.19 -17.19
CA LYS A 162 -10.76 -6.28 -17.66
C LYS A 162 -9.79 -5.81 -16.57
N ILE A 163 -10.11 -4.74 -15.83
CA ILE A 163 -9.32 -4.28 -14.68
C ILE A 163 -9.27 -5.35 -13.59
N GLU A 164 -10.41 -5.90 -13.18
CA GLU A 164 -10.45 -6.90 -12.11
C GLU A 164 -9.70 -8.19 -12.51
N LYS A 165 -9.78 -8.61 -13.76
CA LYS A 165 -9.00 -9.73 -14.29
C LYS A 165 -7.49 -9.45 -14.28
N MET A 166 -7.08 -8.22 -14.60
CA MET A 166 -5.68 -7.80 -14.53
C MET A 166 -5.16 -7.83 -13.09
N LEU A 167 -5.99 -7.44 -12.13
CA LEU A 167 -5.62 -7.38 -10.71
C LEU A 167 -5.68 -8.74 -10.00
N ALA A 168 -6.37 -9.73 -10.56
CA ALA A 168 -6.56 -11.04 -9.93
C ALA A 168 -5.25 -11.72 -9.47
N PRO A 169 -4.12 -11.66 -10.21
CA PRO A 169 -2.86 -12.28 -9.80
C PRO A 169 -2.17 -11.64 -8.59
N PHE A 170 -2.54 -10.42 -8.21
CA PHE A 170 -1.94 -9.74 -7.05
C PHE A 170 -2.47 -10.35 -5.75
N ASN A 171 -1.92 -11.49 -5.38
CA ASN A 171 -2.31 -12.28 -4.22
C ASN A 171 -1.07 -12.68 -3.42
N LEU A 172 -1.12 -12.48 -2.10
CA LEU A 172 0.00 -12.81 -1.21
C LEU A 172 0.39 -14.29 -1.26
N GLY A 173 -0.57 -15.18 -1.42
CA GLY A 173 -0.31 -16.62 -1.53
C GLY A 173 0.44 -17.04 -2.80
N SER A 174 0.40 -16.24 -3.87
CA SER A 174 1.08 -16.55 -5.13
C SER A 174 2.46 -15.90 -5.26
N MET A 175 2.81 -14.95 -4.41
CA MET A 175 4.09 -14.24 -4.48
C MET A 175 5.34 -15.12 -4.40
N PRO A 176 5.39 -16.17 -3.55
CA PRO A 176 6.56 -17.06 -3.49
C PRO A 176 6.79 -17.84 -4.79
N GLU A 177 5.73 -18.07 -5.57
CA GLU A 177 5.76 -18.89 -6.78
C GLU A 177 5.97 -18.07 -8.06
N ILE A 178 5.45 -16.83 -8.09
CA ILE A 178 5.49 -15.95 -9.26
C ILE A 178 6.27 -14.68 -8.91
N PRO A 179 7.43 -14.43 -9.54
CA PRO A 179 8.19 -13.20 -9.31
C PRO A 179 7.34 -11.95 -9.50
N ALA A 180 7.48 -10.98 -8.60
CA ALA A 180 6.74 -9.72 -8.65
C ALA A 180 6.88 -9.00 -10.00
N ALA A 181 8.08 -9.02 -10.58
CA ALA A 181 8.35 -8.42 -11.89
C ALA A 181 7.47 -9.01 -13.02
N VAL A 182 7.21 -10.31 -13.00
CA VAL A 182 6.36 -10.96 -14.03
C VAL A 182 4.92 -10.44 -13.93
N THR A 183 4.38 -10.41 -12.71
CA THR A 183 3.00 -9.95 -12.46
C THR A 183 2.83 -8.47 -12.80
N VAL A 184 3.76 -7.62 -12.35
CA VAL A 184 3.74 -6.17 -12.57
C VAL A 184 3.88 -5.85 -14.07
N ASN A 185 4.83 -6.46 -14.78
CA ASN A 185 5.03 -6.21 -16.21
C ASN A 185 3.79 -6.59 -17.03
N ARG A 186 3.16 -7.72 -16.71
CA ARG A 186 1.90 -8.13 -17.36
C ARG A 186 0.77 -7.15 -17.09
N ALA A 187 0.64 -6.69 -15.85
CA ALA A 187 -0.37 -5.70 -15.49
C ALA A 187 -0.13 -4.37 -16.21
N ASN A 188 1.12 -3.89 -16.28
CA ASN A 188 1.49 -2.68 -17.02
C ASN A 188 1.11 -2.76 -18.50
N GLN A 189 1.38 -3.90 -19.16
CA GLN A 189 0.99 -4.11 -20.56
C GLN A 189 -0.53 -3.99 -20.74
N ILE A 190 -1.32 -4.60 -19.86
CA ILE A 190 -2.78 -4.51 -19.91
C ILE A 190 -3.24 -3.08 -19.60
N LEU A 191 -2.69 -2.44 -18.57
CA LEU A 191 -3.06 -1.09 -18.16
C LEU A 191 -2.74 -0.04 -19.25
N ASN A 192 -1.70 -0.26 -20.04
CA ASN A 192 -1.32 0.60 -21.17
C ASN A 192 -2.15 0.35 -22.44
N SER A 193 -3.00 -0.66 -22.45
CA SER A 193 -3.91 -0.99 -23.55
C SER A 193 -5.33 -0.41 -23.37
N PHE A 194 -5.56 0.36 -22.29
CA PHE A 194 -6.75 1.17 -22.11
C PHE A 194 -6.54 2.58 -22.68
#